data_0f9b054827fb4119a3661cf67f92253a
#
_entry.id   0f9b054827fb4119a3661cf67f92253a
#
_cell.length_a   1.000
_cell.length_b   1.000
_cell.length_c   1.000
_cell.angle_alpha   90.00
_cell.angle_beta   90.00
_cell.angle_gamma   90.00
#
_symmetry.space_group_name_H-M   'P 1'
#
loop_
_entity.id
_entity.type
_entity.pdbx_description
1 polymer ?
#
loop_
_entity_poly.entity_id
_entity_poly.type
_entity_poly.pdbx_seq_one_letter_code
_entity_poly.pdbx_strand_id
1 'polypeptide(L)'
;MLLQVVAYPPYRAGLGAGTLDLDVQDDSTLRDVLRQLADRSREFEPLAGAAKDEWLWGQLLVHVRGEMVRLDQRLQDGDCLELLPPIAGGADDVRACTPPTPLD
;
A
#
# COMPACT_ATOMS: atom_id res chain seq x y z
N MET A 1 0.31 7.23 -14.09
CA MET A 1 -0.63 7.69 -13.06
C MET A 1 0.11 7.90 -11.75
N LEU A 2 -0.39 8.76 -10.93
CA LEU A 2 0.23 9.12 -9.68
C LEU A 2 -0.52 8.51 -8.52
N LEU A 3 0.21 7.82 -7.64
CA LEU A 3 -0.34 7.20 -6.44
C LEU A 3 0.34 7.79 -5.22
N GLN A 4 -0.37 7.80 -4.11
CA GLN A 4 0.21 8.16 -2.82
C GLN A 4 0.32 6.89 -1.98
N VAL A 5 1.45 6.73 -1.31
CA VAL A 5 1.66 5.58 -0.42
C VAL A 5 1.89 6.11 0.98
N VAL A 6 1.11 5.60 1.93
CA VAL A 6 1.28 5.91 3.34
C VAL A 6 1.73 4.64 4.03
N ALA A 7 2.90 4.68 4.63
CA ALA A 7 3.49 3.52 5.27
C ALA A 7 3.48 3.67 6.78
N TYR A 8 3.05 2.63 7.46
CA TYR A 8 3.08 2.56 8.92
C TYR A 8 4.20 1.63 9.35
N PRO A 9 4.68 1.74 10.59
CA PRO A 9 5.71 0.83 11.04
C PRO A 9 5.27 -0.62 10.90
N PRO A 10 6.17 -1.54 10.53
CA PRO A 10 7.61 -1.33 10.35
C PRO A 10 8.00 -0.85 8.95
N TYR A 11 7.08 -0.79 8.00
CA TYR A 11 7.41 -0.52 6.60
C TYR A 11 7.92 0.90 6.37
N ARG A 12 7.49 1.80 7.23
CA ARG A 12 7.88 3.19 7.16
C ARG A 12 9.39 3.38 7.19
N ALA A 13 10.05 2.60 8.03
CA ALA A 13 11.51 2.73 8.19
C ALA A 13 12.23 2.33 6.91
N GLY A 14 11.77 1.27 6.27
CA GLY A 14 12.42 0.79 5.05
C GLY A 14 12.26 1.75 3.89
N LEU A 15 11.17 2.49 3.86
CA LEU A 15 10.93 3.44 2.78
C LEU A 15 11.51 4.81 3.05
N GLY A 16 11.95 5.06 4.28
CA GLY A 16 12.56 6.34 4.63
C GLY A 16 11.58 7.47 4.82
N ALA A 17 10.30 7.20 4.72
CA ALA A 17 9.28 8.22 4.87
C ALA A 17 7.95 7.58 5.20
N GLY A 18 7.10 8.33 5.90
CA GLY A 18 5.75 7.85 6.20
C GLY A 18 4.79 8.01 5.03
N THR A 19 5.10 8.90 4.11
CA THR A 19 4.28 9.16 2.94
C THR A 19 5.19 9.40 1.75
N LEU A 20 4.84 8.83 0.62
CA LEU A 20 5.57 9.12 -0.60
C LEU A 20 4.64 9.02 -1.80
N ASP A 21 5.04 9.70 -2.86
CA ASP A 21 4.31 9.66 -4.11
C ASP A 21 5.02 8.71 -5.07
N LEU A 22 4.24 7.94 -5.80
CA LEU A 22 4.77 7.03 -6.81
C LEU A 22 4.16 7.35 -8.14
N ASP A 23 5.01 7.45 -9.15
CA ASP A 23 4.56 7.57 -10.52
C ASP A 23 4.65 6.19 -11.16
N VAL A 24 3.52 5.64 -11.55
CA VAL A 24 3.46 4.29 -12.09
C VAL A 24 2.69 4.33 -13.41
N GLN A 25 2.83 3.28 -14.17
CA GLN A 25 2.11 3.19 -15.45
C GLN A 25 0.63 3.04 -15.20
N ASP A 26 -0.17 3.52 -16.14
CA ASP A 26 -1.60 3.33 -16.08
C ASP A 26 -1.92 1.83 -16.05
N ASP A 27 -2.99 1.48 -15.39
CA ASP A 27 -3.40 0.08 -15.23
C ASP A 27 -2.47 -0.76 -14.38
N SER A 28 -1.56 -0.14 -13.63
CA SER A 28 -0.72 -0.89 -12.71
C SER A 28 -1.55 -1.56 -11.63
N THR A 29 -1.10 -2.75 -11.25
CA THR A 29 -1.73 -3.50 -10.16
C THR A 29 -0.96 -3.28 -8.88
N LEU A 30 -1.50 -3.79 -7.77
CA LEU A 30 -0.78 -3.76 -6.51
C LEU A 30 0.57 -4.45 -6.64
N ARG A 31 0.64 -5.57 -7.35
CA ARG A 31 1.92 -6.26 -7.55
C ARG A 31 2.94 -5.35 -8.20
N ASP A 32 2.53 -4.58 -9.21
CA ASP A 32 3.44 -3.66 -9.87
C ASP A 32 3.96 -2.60 -8.92
N VAL A 33 3.10 -2.11 -8.04
CA VAL A 33 3.50 -1.14 -7.03
C VAL A 33 4.49 -1.76 -6.05
N LEU A 34 4.22 -2.99 -5.62
CA LEU A 34 5.13 -3.66 -4.69
C LEU A 34 6.50 -3.87 -5.32
N ARG A 35 6.55 -4.17 -6.62
CA ARG A 35 7.83 -4.29 -7.32
C ARG A 35 8.58 -2.97 -7.31
N GLN A 36 7.88 -1.88 -7.50
CA GLN A 36 8.51 -0.57 -7.48
C GLN A 36 8.99 -0.21 -6.08
N LEU A 37 8.23 -0.57 -5.06
CA LEU A 37 8.67 -0.36 -3.68
C LEU A 37 9.88 -1.23 -3.34
N ALA A 38 9.98 -2.41 -3.94
CA ALA A 38 11.12 -3.29 -3.73
C ALA A 38 12.42 -2.65 -4.20
N ASP A 39 12.35 -1.77 -5.18
CA ASP A 39 13.54 -1.04 -5.62
C ASP A 39 14.02 -0.06 -4.56
N ARG A 40 13.14 0.35 -3.67
CA ARG A 40 13.49 1.27 -2.60
C ARG A 40 13.84 0.54 -1.30
N SER A 41 13.24 -0.62 -1.08
CA SER A 41 13.44 -1.35 0.16
C SER A 41 13.30 -2.85 -0.10
N ARG A 42 14.30 -3.60 0.30
CA ARG A 42 14.35 -5.04 0.06
C ARG A 42 13.23 -5.79 0.75
N GLU A 43 12.68 -5.23 1.81
CA GLU A 43 11.62 -5.93 2.53
C GLU A 43 10.38 -6.15 1.66
N PHE A 44 10.25 -5.40 0.57
CA PHE A 44 9.13 -5.57 -0.35
C PHE A 44 9.38 -6.61 -1.43
N GLU A 45 10.59 -7.12 -1.58
CA GLU A 45 10.88 -8.10 -2.62
C GLU A 45 10.04 -9.37 -2.50
N PRO A 46 9.99 -10.02 -1.34
CA PRO A 46 9.15 -11.21 -1.24
C PRO A 46 7.67 -10.91 -1.39
N LEU A 47 7.27 -9.70 -1.03
CA LEU A 47 5.86 -9.31 -1.16
C LEU A 47 5.49 -9.15 -2.63
N ALA A 48 6.36 -8.55 -3.42
CA ALA A 48 6.12 -8.39 -4.85
C ALA A 48 6.08 -9.74 -5.55
N GLY A 49 6.78 -10.74 -5.03
CA GLY A 49 6.78 -12.08 -5.59
C GLY A 49 5.72 -13.00 -5.03
N ALA A 50 4.84 -12.50 -4.19
CA ALA A 50 3.83 -13.35 -3.56
C ALA A 50 2.98 -14.04 -4.60
N ALA A 51 2.73 -15.34 -4.42
CA ALA A 51 1.92 -16.10 -5.36
C ALA A 51 0.43 -16.00 -5.07
N LYS A 52 0.08 -15.73 -3.83
CA LYS A 52 -1.32 -15.70 -3.41
C LYS A 52 -1.59 -14.51 -2.52
N ASP A 53 -2.80 -13.98 -2.63
CA ASP A 53 -3.21 -12.86 -1.79
C ASP A 53 -3.14 -13.20 -0.30
N GLU A 54 -3.55 -14.41 0.07
CA GLU A 54 -3.55 -14.81 1.47
C GLU A 54 -2.15 -14.75 2.07
N TRP A 55 -1.15 -15.15 1.29
CA TRP A 55 0.22 -15.07 1.79
C TRP A 55 0.64 -13.62 1.99
N LEU A 56 0.28 -12.77 1.03
CA LEU A 56 0.59 -11.35 1.16
C LEU A 56 -0.04 -10.77 2.41
N TRP A 57 -1.32 -11.07 2.63
CA TRP A 57 -2.05 -10.50 3.75
C TRP A 57 -1.52 -10.97 5.10
N GLY A 58 -0.83 -12.07 5.14
CA GLY A 58 -0.13 -12.49 6.35
C GLY A 58 1.11 -11.68 6.65
N GLN A 59 1.57 -10.90 5.68
CA GLN A 59 2.78 -10.09 5.83
C GLN A 59 2.48 -8.60 5.81
N LEU A 60 1.55 -8.19 4.98
CA LEU A 60 1.27 -6.78 4.75
C LEU A 60 -0.17 -6.62 4.30
N LEU A 61 -0.88 -5.71 4.92
CA LEU A 61 -2.21 -5.32 4.47
C LEU A 61 -2.09 -4.01 3.68
N VAL A 62 -2.71 -3.97 2.52
CA VAL A 62 -2.75 -2.76 1.72
C VAL A 62 -4.20 -2.36 1.57
N HIS A 63 -4.52 -1.16 2.00
CA HIS A 63 -5.87 -0.63 1.90
C HIS A 63 -5.91 0.53 0.92
N VAL A 64 -6.96 0.56 0.12
CA VAL A 64 -7.28 1.69 -0.73
C VAL A 64 -8.74 2.00 -0.52
N ARG A 65 -9.04 3.21 -0.14
CA ARG A 65 -10.41 3.64 0.13
C ARG A 65 -11.10 2.76 1.17
N GLY A 66 -10.30 2.30 2.15
CA GLY A 66 -10.84 1.52 3.26
C GLY A 66 -11.02 0.05 2.97
N GLU A 67 -10.65 -0.42 1.79
CA GLU A 67 -10.80 -1.82 1.41
C GLU A 67 -9.45 -2.45 1.14
N MET A 68 -9.33 -3.73 1.47
CA MET A 68 -8.12 -4.47 1.19
C MET A 68 -7.97 -4.69 -0.31
N VAL A 69 -6.74 -4.56 -0.79
CA VAL A 69 -6.42 -4.67 -2.21
C VAL A 69 -5.72 -6.00 -2.47
N ARG A 70 -6.08 -6.63 -3.57
CA ARG A 70 -5.45 -7.88 -3.98
C ARG A 70 -4.30 -7.61 -4.94
N LEU A 71 -3.43 -8.60 -5.08
CA LEU A 71 -2.22 -8.47 -5.88
C LEU A 71 -2.47 -8.04 -7.33
N ASP A 72 -3.49 -8.60 -7.95
CA ASP A 72 -3.78 -8.27 -9.35
C ASP A 72 -4.85 -7.23 -9.51
N GLN A 73 -5.24 -6.58 -8.44
CA GLN A 73 -6.21 -5.52 -8.55
C GLN A 73 -5.59 -4.29 -9.17
N ARG A 74 -6.25 -3.75 -10.16
CA ARG A 74 -5.80 -2.53 -10.82
C ARG A 74 -6.07 -1.33 -9.96
N LEU A 75 -5.13 -0.39 -9.99
CA LEU A 75 -5.24 0.83 -9.22
C LEU A 75 -5.59 1.98 -10.15
N GLN A 76 -6.05 3.07 -9.57
CA GLN A 76 -6.49 4.24 -10.32
C GLN A 76 -5.64 5.44 -9.96
N ASP A 77 -5.53 6.36 -10.91
CA ASP A 77 -4.81 7.60 -10.65
C ASP A 77 -5.40 8.30 -9.44
N GLY A 78 -4.52 8.74 -8.55
CA GLY A 78 -4.95 9.41 -7.34
C GLY A 78 -5.21 8.48 -6.17
N ASP A 79 -5.14 7.18 -6.36
CA ASP A 79 -5.35 6.25 -5.25
C ASP A 79 -4.29 6.46 -4.18
N CYS A 80 -4.70 6.25 -2.94
CA CYS A 80 -3.80 6.30 -1.80
C CYS A 80 -3.76 4.93 -1.15
N LEU A 81 -2.57 4.35 -1.11
CA LEU A 81 -2.36 3.02 -0.55
C LEU A 81 -1.84 3.15 0.87
N GLU A 82 -2.51 2.51 1.79
CA GLU A 82 -2.06 2.44 3.19
C GLU A 82 -1.43 1.08 3.42
N LEU A 83 -0.16 1.09 3.82
CA LEU A 83 0.60 -0.13 4.09
C LEU A 83 0.58 -0.37 5.59
N LEU A 84 -0.13 -1.42 5.99
CA LEU A 84 -0.39 -1.69 7.39
C LEU A 84 0.19 -3.04 7.79
N PRO A 85 0.62 -3.18 9.05
CA PRO A 85 1.03 -4.49 9.51
C PRO A 85 -0.18 -5.42 9.61
N PRO A 86 0.02 -6.73 9.53
CA PRO A 86 -1.09 -7.68 9.55
C PRO A 86 -1.80 -7.76 10.90
N ILE A 87 -1.24 -7.19 11.93
CA ILE A 87 -1.91 -7.13 13.23
C ILE A 87 -2.93 -6.02 13.13
N ALA A 88 -4.11 -6.35 12.76
CA ALA A 88 -5.04 -5.35 12.34
C ALA A 88 -6.04 -4.91 13.39
N GLY A 89 -5.84 -5.29 14.64
CA GLY A 89 -6.85 -5.00 15.64
C GLY A 89 -7.29 -3.57 15.71
N GLY A 90 -6.38 -2.64 15.58
CA GLY A 90 -6.71 -1.23 15.65
C GLY A 90 -6.65 -0.51 14.32
N ALA A 91 -6.50 -1.25 13.25
CA ALA A 91 -6.22 -0.63 11.97
C ALA A 91 -7.38 0.18 11.42
N ASP A 92 -8.57 -0.08 11.88
CA ASP A 92 -9.74 0.64 11.42
C ASP A 92 -9.67 2.14 11.76
N ASP A 93 -8.85 2.51 12.71
CA ASP A 93 -8.68 3.91 13.05
C ASP A 93 -7.67 4.63 12.20
N VAL A 94 -6.97 3.92 11.36
CA VAL A 94 -5.91 4.52 10.57
C VAL A 94 -6.52 5.10 9.31
N ARG A 95 -6.44 6.40 9.17
CA ARG A 95 -7.10 7.11 8.07
C ARG A 95 -6.24 8.18 7.45
N ALA A 96 -4.96 7.92 7.33
CA ALA A 96 -4.05 8.93 6.81
C ALA A 96 -4.37 9.32 5.37
N CYS A 97 -4.94 8.41 4.62
CA CYS A 97 -5.32 8.69 3.23
C CYS A 97 -6.73 9.19 3.07
N THR A 98 -7.45 9.36 4.16
CA THR A 98 -8.83 9.79 4.05
C THR A 98 -8.88 11.20 3.53
N PRO A 99 -9.62 11.45 2.49
CA PRO A 99 -9.74 12.82 2.02
C PRO A 99 -10.40 13.67 3.10
N PRO A 100 -10.07 14.91 3.15
CA PRO A 100 -10.67 15.80 4.12
C PRO A 100 -12.15 15.72 3.92
N THR A 101 -12.79 15.15 4.87
CA THR A 101 -14.21 15.03 4.80
C THR A 101 -14.79 16.37 4.98
N PRO A 102 -15.42 16.73 4.18
CA PRO A 102 -16.06 18.01 4.36
C PRO A 102 -17.04 17.89 5.50
N LEU A 103 -16.96 17.53 5.94
CA LEU A 103 -17.65 17.48 6.75
C LEU A 103 -17.89 18.07 7.36
N ASP A 104 -17.98 18.05 7.33
CA ASP A 104 -17.96 18.55 7.77
C ASP A 104 -18.00 19.26 7.81
#